data_28bd60cb50b00dde0dfb48d0f68b87ed
#
_entry.id   28bd60cb50b00dde0dfb48d0f68b87ed
#
_cell.length_a   1.000
_cell.length_b   1.000
_cell.length_c   1.000
_cell.angle_alpha   90.00
_cell.angle_beta   90.00
_cell.angle_gamma   90.00
#
_symmetry.space_group_name_H-M   'P 1'
#
loop_
_entity.id
_entity.type
_entity.pdbx_description
1 polymer ?
#
loop_
_entity_poly.entity_id
_entity_poly.type
_entity_poly.pdbx_seq_one_letter_code
_entity_poly.pdbx_strand_id
1 'polypeptide(L)'
;MIATSLATWFGCGYAPKGPGTAGSVAALAIAWLLNTYAGVSSIGLGWLALLLAIPGIWAADVVARSSGVKDPQIVVVDEVVGQWMTLAGATTLNWKSWLLALALFRLFDIWKPPPVRQLERLPGGLGIVADDAMAGVYGALVLFAAGWFNLY
;
A
#
# COMPACT_ATOMS: atom_id res chain seq x y z
N MET A 1 2.68 -0.10 21.81
CA MET A 1 1.25 0.11 21.47
C MET A 1 1.09 0.94 20.20
N ILE A 2 1.55 2.19 20.10
CA ILE A 2 1.34 3.06 18.89
C ILE A 2 1.94 2.42 17.62
N ALA A 3 3.20 1.98 17.67
CA ALA A 3 3.85 1.33 16.53
C ALA A 3 3.08 0.10 16.04
N THR A 4 2.64 -0.76 16.98
CA THR A 4 1.88 -1.97 16.63
C THR A 4 0.52 -1.61 16.00
N SER A 5 -0.20 -0.64 16.57
CA SER A 5 -1.48 -0.20 15.99
C SER A 5 -1.31 0.36 14.59
N LEU A 6 -0.25 1.14 14.34
CA LEU A 6 0.04 1.68 13.01
C LEU A 6 0.48 0.57 12.05
N ALA A 7 1.44 -0.27 12.45
CA ALA A 7 1.96 -1.35 11.61
C ALA A 7 0.87 -2.34 11.19
N THR A 8 -0.05 -2.68 12.11
CA THR A 8 -1.16 -3.60 11.83
C THR A 8 -2.36 -2.90 11.18
N TRP A 9 -2.24 -1.61 10.85
CA TRP A 9 -3.33 -0.77 10.35
C TRP A 9 -4.60 -0.95 11.18
N PHE A 10 -4.48 -0.57 12.46
CA PHE A 10 -5.55 -0.64 13.46
C PHE A 10 -6.16 -2.03 13.63
N GLY A 11 -5.33 -3.08 13.48
CA GLY A 11 -5.72 -4.48 13.68
C GLY A 11 -6.05 -5.27 12.41
N CYS A 12 -6.06 -4.66 11.22
CA CYS A 12 -6.28 -5.37 9.94
C CYS A 12 -5.24 -6.48 9.72
N GLY A 13 -3.99 -6.28 10.19
CA GLY A 13 -2.93 -7.27 10.11
C GLY A 13 -3.17 -8.57 10.90
N TYR A 14 -4.16 -8.61 11.78
CA TYR A 14 -4.55 -9.84 12.48
C TYR A 14 -5.60 -10.67 11.73
N ALA A 15 -5.91 -10.32 10.47
CA ALA A 15 -6.80 -11.13 9.65
C ALA A 15 -6.26 -12.56 9.50
N PRO A 16 -7.08 -13.60 9.77
CA PRO A 16 -6.62 -14.99 9.83
C PRO A 16 -6.21 -15.56 8.47
N LYS A 17 -6.65 -14.94 7.39
CA LYS A 17 -6.29 -15.30 6.00
C LYS A 17 -5.99 -14.05 5.21
N GLY A 18 -4.80 -14.00 4.59
CA GLY A 18 -4.39 -12.92 3.71
C GLY A 18 -4.38 -11.54 4.37
N PRO A 19 -3.62 -11.34 5.47
CA PRO A 19 -3.58 -10.05 6.17
C PRO A 19 -3.20 -8.89 5.26
N GLY A 20 -2.27 -9.08 4.31
CA GLY A 20 -1.94 -8.07 3.31
C GLY A 20 -3.10 -7.69 2.41
N THR A 21 -3.93 -8.67 1.98
CA THR A 21 -5.16 -8.37 1.23
C THR A 21 -6.16 -7.61 2.09
N ALA A 22 -6.29 -7.97 3.37
CA ALA A 22 -7.13 -7.22 4.31
C ALA A 22 -6.64 -5.77 4.48
N GLY A 23 -5.31 -5.57 4.59
CA GLY A 23 -4.68 -4.25 4.60
C GLY A 23 -4.98 -3.43 3.34
N SER A 24 -4.82 -4.03 2.16
CA SER A 24 -5.11 -3.38 0.88
C SER A 24 -6.59 -2.99 0.73
N VAL A 25 -7.52 -3.88 1.14
CA VAL A 25 -8.97 -3.58 1.12
C VAL A 25 -9.31 -2.47 2.11
N ALA A 26 -8.75 -2.50 3.31
CA ALA A 26 -8.94 -1.43 4.29
C ALA A 26 -8.38 -0.09 3.79
N ALA A 27 -7.22 -0.12 3.12
CA ALA A 27 -6.63 1.05 2.47
C ALA A 27 -7.56 1.65 1.41
N LEU A 28 -8.19 0.80 0.58
CA LEU A 28 -9.18 1.24 -0.41
C LEU A 28 -10.41 1.86 0.26
N ALA A 29 -10.93 1.24 1.31
CA ALA A 29 -12.10 1.75 2.01
C ALA A 29 -11.84 3.16 2.58
N ILE A 30 -10.68 3.36 3.22
CA ILE A 30 -10.29 4.67 3.76
C ILE A 30 -10.05 5.68 2.63
N ALA A 31 -9.36 5.29 1.55
CA ALA A 31 -9.17 6.16 0.41
C ALA A 31 -10.50 6.59 -0.24
N TRP A 32 -11.47 5.67 -0.33
CA TRP A 32 -12.82 5.98 -0.80
C TRP A 32 -13.54 6.97 0.11
N LEU A 33 -13.46 6.80 1.43
CA LEU A 33 -14.01 7.76 2.39
C LEU A 33 -13.35 9.14 2.25
N LEU A 34 -12.01 9.19 2.14
CA LEU A 34 -11.27 10.44 1.95
C LEU A 34 -11.64 11.14 0.63
N ASN A 35 -11.79 10.38 -0.45
CA ASN A 35 -12.22 10.93 -1.72
C ASN A 35 -13.66 11.45 -1.66
N THR A 36 -14.58 10.66 -1.09
CA THR A 36 -16.02 10.96 -1.09
C THR A 36 -16.37 12.13 -0.16
N TYR A 37 -15.80 12.16 1.05
CA TYR A 37 -16.20 13.12 2.08
C TYR A 37 -15.22 14.29 2.26
N ALA A 38 -13.96 14.09 1.93
CA ALA A 38 -12.92 15.13 2.06
C ALA A 38 -12.40 15.65 0.70
N GLY A 39 -12.91 15.12 -0.42
CA GLY A 39 -12.51 15.54 -1.76
C GLY A 39 -11.06 15.26 -2.12
N VAL A 40 -10.42 14.28 -1.44
CA VAL A 40 -9.02 13.93 -1.70
C VAL A 40 -8.90 13.31 -3.11
N SER A 41 -8.11 13.95 -3.96
CA SER A 41 -7.86 13.48 -5.32
C SER A 41 -6.93 12.26 -5.36
N SER A 42 -6.81 11.61 -6.53
CA SER A 42 -5.83 10.52 -6.75
C SER A 42 -4.41 10.95 -6.40
N ILE A 43 -3.98 12.14 -6.85
CA ILE A 43 -2.67 12.70 -6.50
C ILE A 43 -2.55 12.97 -5.00
N GLY A 44 -3.62 13.45 -4.37
CA GLY A 44 -3.68 13.65 -2.91
C GLY A 44 -3.45 12.34 -2.14
N LEU A 45 -3.98 11.21 -2.61
CA LEU A 45 -3.71 9.88 -2.03
C LEU A 45 -2.22 9.51 -2.16
N GLY A 46 -1.58 9.85 -3.28
CA GLY A 46 -0.13 9.65 -3.45
C GLY A 46 0.70 10.44 -2.42
N TRP A 47 0.34 11.70 -2.16
CA TRP A 47 1.00 12.48 -1.11
C TRP A 47 0.76 11.90 0.28
N LEU A 48 -0.45 11.43 0.57
CA LEU A 48 -0.74 10.76 1.84
C LEU A 48 0.06 9.46 1.99
N ALA A 49 0.24 8.69 0.90
CA ALA A 49 1.10 7.51 0.90
C ALA A 49 2.56 7.85 1.27
N LEU A 50 3.13 8.90 0.66
CA LEU A 50 4.49 9.34 0.96
C LEU A 50 4.63 9.83 2.41
N LEU A 51 3.65 10.57 2.92
CA LEU A 51 3.63 11.03 4.32
C LEU A 51 3.49 9.85 5.28
N LEU A 52 2.67 8.85 4.95
CA LEU A 52 2.49 7.65 5.76
C LEU A 52 3.72 6.72 5.74
N ALA A 53 4.49 6.71 4.65
CA ALA A 53 5.67 5.86 4.52
C ALA A 53 6.68 6.10 5.65
N ILE A 54 6.88 7.34 6.09
CA ILE A 54 7.85 7.68 7.15
C ILE A 54 7.48 7.01 8.48
N PRO A 55 6.30 7.29 9.08
CA PRO A 55 5.90 6.60 10.31
C PRO A 55 5.63 5.11 10.09
N GLY A 56 5.26 4.68 8.88
CA GLY A 56 5.09 3.28 8.50
C GLY A 56 6.40 2.50 8.60
N ILE A 57 7.50 3.04 8.05
CA ILE A 57 8.84 2.45 8.16
C ILE A 57 9.23 2.28 9.63
N TRP A 58 9.05 3.32 10.45
CA TRP A 58 9.33 3.24 11.88
C TRP A 58 8.49 2.17 12.57
N ALA A 59 7.18 2.12 12.31
CA ALA A 59 6.27 1.18 12.94
C ALA A 59 6.57 -0.27 12.52
N ALA A 60 6.82 -0.52 11.25
CA ALA A 60 7.24 -1.82 10.70
C ALA A 60 8.56 -2.29 11.32
N ASP A 61 9.55 -1.39 11.44
CA ASP A 61 10.85 -1.71 12.04
C ASP A 61 10.72 -2.09 13.52
N VAL A 62 9.92 -1.37 14.30
CA VAL A 62 9.64 -1.69 15.71
C VAL A 62 9.00 -3.07 15.83
N VAL A 63 8.00 -3.39 15.02
CA VAL A 63 7.32 -4.69 15.07
C VAL A 63 8.23 -5.82 14.60
N ALA A 64 9.00 -5.63 13.53
CA ALA A 64 9.95 -6.60 13.01
C ALA A 64 11.00 -6.96 14.09
N ARG A 65 11.62 -5.96 14.74
CA ARG A 65 12.59 -6.17 15.81
C ARG A 65 11.97 -6.87 17.02
N SER A 66 10.77 -6.49 17.42
CA SER A 66 10.13 -7.09 18.61
C SER A 66 9.68 -8.53 18.40
N SER A 67 9.33 -8.90 17.16
CA SER A 67 8.93 -10.26 16.80
C SER A 67 10.10 -11.18 16.47
N GLY A 68 11.28 -10.62 16.18
CA GLY A 68 12.43 -11.38 15.67
C GLY A 68 12.25 -11.91 14.24
N VAL A 69 11.21 -11.49 13.54
CA VAL A 69 10.89 -11.85 12.14
C VAL A 69 11.18 -10.65 11.25
N LYS A 70 11.91 -10.87 10.14
CA LYS A 70 12.28 -9.79 9.23
C LYS A 70 11.07 -9.06 8.64
N ASP A 71 10.06 -9.82 8.26
CA ASP A 71 8.81 -9.34 7.67
C ASP A 71 7.63 -10.06 8.35
N PRO A 72 7.12 -9.51 9.47
CA PRO A 72 6.00 -10.11 10.19
C PRO A 72 4.69 -9.90 9.42
N GLN A 73 3.98 -10.96 9.12
CA GLN A 73 2.71 -10.93 8.36
C GLN A 73 1.63 -10.02 8.96
N ILE A 74 1.76 -9.61 10.23
CA ILE A 74 0.83 -8.67 10.87
C ILE A 74 1.10 -7.21 10.50
N VAL A 75 2.25 -6.92 9.90
CA VAL A 75 2.55 -5.60 9.34
C VAL A 75 1.81 -5.50 8.02
N VAL A 76 0.95 -4.50 7.88
CA VAL A 76 0.13 -4.23 6.68
C VAL A 76 0.04 -2.73 6.38
N VAL A 77 0.81 -1.90 7.05
CA VAL A 77 0.91 -0.46 6.76
C VAL A 77 1.60 -0.20 5.42
N ASP A 78 2.48 -1.09 5.01
CA ASP A 78 3.16 -1.16 3.73
C ASP A 78 2.16 -1.34 2.57
N GLU A 79 1.20 -2.27 2.73
CA GLU A 79 0.12 -2.44 1.77
C GLU A 79 -0.74 -1.17 1.64
N VAL A 80 -0.92 -0.42 2.71
CA VAL A 80 -1.65 0.85 2.66
C VAL A 80 -0.88 1.88 1.83
N VAL A 81 0.42 1.99 2.07
CA VAL A 81 1.31 2.87 1.29
C VAL A 81 1.28 2.49 -0.18
N GLY A 82 1.51 1.22 -0.51
CA GLY A 82 1.51 0.72 -1.89
C GLY A 82 0.16 0.88 -2.59
N GLN A 83 -0.94 0.60 -1.90
CA GLN A 83 -2.28 0.75 -2.46
C GLN A 83 -2.64 2.21 -2.76
N TRP A 84 -2.32 3.14 -1.85
CA TRP A 84 -2.55 4.59 -2.10
C TRP A 84 -1.62 5.14 -3.16
N MET A 85 -0.38 4.64 -3.23
CA MET A 85 0.55 4.97 -4.32
C MET A 85 -0.01 4.52 -5.67
N THR A 86 -0.58 3.31 -5.75
CA THR A 86 -1.23 2.81 -6.97
C THR A 86 -2.39 3.71 -7.39
N LEU A 87 -3.25 4.11 -6.45
CA LEU A 87 -4.38 5.01 -6.71
C LEU A 87 -3.95 6.38 -7.21
N ALA A 88 -2.74 6.84 -6.89
CA ALA A 88 -2.21 8.10 -7.40
C ALA A 88 -2.14 8.15 -8.94
N GLY A 89 -2.04 7.00 -9.59
CA GLY A 89 -2.07 6.87 -11.05
C GLY A 89 -3.46 6.94 -11.68
N ALA A 90 -4.54 6.96 -10.90
CA ALA A 90 -5.89 7.00 -11.45
C ALA A 90 -6.18 8.35 -12.13
N THR A 91 -6.60 8.32 -13.39
CA THR A 91 -7.08 9.51 -14.12
C THR A 91 -8.47 9.94 -13.64
N THR A 92 -9.30 8.96 -13.26
CA THR A 92 -10.60 9.15 -12.61
C THR A 92 -10.77 8.10 -11.52
N LEU A 93 -11.38 8.50 -10.40
CA LEU A 93 -11.70 7.59 -9.30
C LEU A 93 -13.14 7.10 -9.46
N ASN A 94 -13.30 5.91 -10.04
CA ASN A 94 -14.58 5.22 -10.22
C ASN A 94 -14.45 3.74 -9.79
N TRP A 95 -15.54 2.99 -9.74
CA TRP A 95 -15.51 1.61 -9.24
C TRP A 95 -14.55 0.70 -10.01
N LYS A 96 -14.34 0.93 -11.32
CA LYS A 96 -13.40 0.15 -12.13
C LYS A 96 -11.95 0.47 -11.76
N SER A 97 -11.61 1.77 -11.60
CA SER A 97 -10.26 2.16 -11.18
C SER A 97 -9.91 1.66 -9.78
N TRP A 98 -10.87 1.62 -8.85
CA TRP A 98 -10.66 1.05 -7.51
C TRP A 98 -10.33 -0.45 -7.57
N LEU A 99 -11.11 -1.23 -8.33
CA LEU A 99 -10.87 -2.67 -8.48
C LEU A 99 -9.56 -2.95 -9.24
N LEU A 100 -9.30 -2.18 -10.31
CA LEU A 100 -8.07 -2.32 -11.08
C LEU A 100 -6.84 -1.96 -10.24
N ALA A 101 -6.92 -0.90 -9.43
CA ALA A 101 -5.84 -0.52 -8.51
C ALA A 101 -5.52 -1.63 -7.51
N LEU A 102 -6.55 -2.28 -6.92
CA LEU A 102 -6.35 -3.42 -6.03
C LEU A 102 -5.63 -4.58 -6.76
N ALA A 103 -6.12 -4.93 -7.93
CA ALA A 103 -5.54 -6.02 -8.70
C ALA A 103 -4.09 -5.75 -9.12
N LEU A 104 -3.79 -4.53 -9.58
CA LEU A 104 -2.46 -4.14 -10.02
C LEU A 104 -1.46 -4.08 -8.85
N PHE A 105 -1.84 -3.46 -7.73
CA PHE A 105 -0.99 -3.43 -6.56
C PHE A 105 -0.65 -4.85 -6.10
N ARG A 106 -1.66 -5.70 -5.88
CA ARG A 106 -1.43 -7.08 -5.44
C ARG A 106 -0.64 -7.92 -6.46
N LEU A 107 -0.83 -7.66 -7.75
CA LEU A 107 -0.04 -8.32 -8.79
C LEU A 107 1.46 -8.01 -8.63
N PHE A 108 1.83 -6.73 -8.54
CA PHE A 108 3.22 -6.32 -8.48
C PHE A 108 3.86 -6.61 -7.11
N ASP A 109 3.10 -6.55 -6.03
CA ASP A 109 3.53 -6.93 -4.70
C ASP A 109 3.82 -8.45 -4.59
N ILE A 110 3.00 -9.31 -5.19
CA ILE A 110 3.22 -10.76 -5.17
C ILE A 110 4.30 -11.18 -6.17
N TRP A 111 4.26 -10.63 -7.39
CA TRP A 111 5.23 -10.99 -8.46
C TRP A 111 6.62 -10.41 -8.19
N LYS A 112 6.69 -9.25 -7.57
CA LYS A 112 7.93 -8.53 -7.20
C LYS A 112 8.94 -8.43 -8.35
N PRO A 113 8.56 -7.78 -9.48
CA PRO A 113 9.51 -7.54 -10.56
C PRO A 113 10.66 -6.63 -10.09
N PRO A 114 11.87 -6.71 -10.69
CA PRO A 114 12.92 -5.77 -10.35
C PRO A 114 12.48 -4.32 -10.59
N PRO A 115 12.80 -3.36 -9.68
CA PRO A 115 13.62 -3.47 -8.47
C PRO A 115 12.83 -3.82 -7.18
N VAL A 116 11.53 -4.13 -7.21
CA VAL A 116 10.71 -4.45 -6.02
C VAL A 116 11.40 -5.48 -5.14
N ARG A 117 11.82 -6.63 -5.73
CA ARG A 117 12.54 -7.69 -5.01
C ARG A 117 13.88 -7.25 -4.41
N GLN A 118 14.56 -6.27 -5.01
CA GLN A 118 15.82 -5.74 -4.48
C GLN A 118 15.53 -4.84 -3.27
N LEU A 119 14.46 -4.05 -3.30
CA LEU A 119 14.06 -3.18 -2.20
C LEU A 119 13.64 -3.96 -0.96
N GLU A 120 12.97 -5.11 -1.12
CA GLU A 120 12.65 -6.03 -0.02
C GLU A 120 13.89 -6.49 0.78
N ARG A 121 15.09 -6.45 0.16
CA ARG A 121 16.34 -6.84 0.83
C ARG A 121 16.89 -5.77 1.74
N LEU A 122 16.39 -4.54 1.69
CA LEU A 122 16.81 -3.48 2.57
C LEU A 122 16.52 -3.84 4.04
N PRO A 123 17.29 -3.31 5.00
CA PRO A 123 17.16 -3.67 6.40
C PRO A 123 15.91 -3.07 7.05
N GLY A 124 15.32 -3.85 7.97
CA GLY A 124 14.24 -3.40 8.86
C GLY A 124 12.99 -2.94 8.13
N GLY A 125 12.28 -2.00 8.73
CA GLY A 125 11.03 -1.46 8.18
C GLY A 125 11.17 -0.76 6.83
N LEU A 126 12.39 -0.31 6.48
CA LEU A 126 12.63 0.30 5.16
C LEU A 126 12.41 -0.72 4.03
N GLY A 127 12.90 -1.96 4.19
CA GLY A 127 12.68 -3.02 3.18
C GLY A 127 11.21 -3.38 3.05
N ILE A 128 10.48 -3.45 4.20
CA ILE A 128 9.07 -3.80 4.24
C ILE A 128 8.20 -2.77 3.49
N VAL A 129 8.47 -1.47 3.68
CA VAL A 129 7.63 -0.41 3.09
C VAL A 129 8.09 -0.04 1.68
N ALA A 130 9.40 -0.11 1.38
CA ALA A 130 9.92 0.36 0.10
C ALA A 130 9.56 -0.56 -1.07
N ASP A 131 9.48 -1.88 -0.87
CA ASP A 131 9.06 -2.80 -1.93
C ASP A 131 7.59 -2.62 -2.29
N ASP A 132 6.70 -2.46 -1.32
CA ASP A 132 5.29 -2.17 -1.55
C ASP A 132 5.07 -0.80 -2.18
N ALA A 133 5.79 0.23 -1.73
CA ALA A 133 5.75 1.54 -2.36
C ALA A 133 6.15 1.45 -3.84
N MET A 134 7.17 0.65 -4.17
CA MET A 134 7.61 0.45 -5.56
C MET A 134 6.64 -0.40 -6.37
N ALA A 135 6.04 -1.43 -5.76
CA ALA A 135 4.94 -2.18 -6.37
C ALA A 135 3.76 -1.23 -6.69
N GLY A 136 3.47 -0.29 -5.77
CA GLY A 136 2.50 0.77 -5.95
C GLY A 136 2.83 1.72 -7.11
N VAL A 137 4.09 2.08 -7.30
CA VAL A 137 4.54 2.89 -8.46
C VAL A 137 4.27 2.16 -9.77
N TYR A 138 4.60 0.87 -9.86
CA TYR A 138 4.27 0.08 -11.05
C TYR A 138 2.77 0.00 -11.30
N GLY A 139 1.99 -0.23 -10.24
CA GLY A 139 0.54 -0.21 -10.31
C GLY A 139 0.01 1.14 -10.81
N ALA A 140 0.56 2.24 -10.31
CA ALA A 140 0.18 3.60 -10.72
C ALA A 140 0.46 3.86 -12.20
N LEU A 141 1.62 3.45 -12.69
CA LEU A 141 1.98 3.62 -14.12
C LEU A 141 1.03 2.86 -15.04
N VAL A 142 0.70 1.61 -14.70
CA VAL A 142 -0.24 0.81 -15.49
C VAL A 142 -1.67 1.37 -15.37
N LEU A 143 -2.07 1.78 -14.18
CA LEU A 143 -3.39 2.38 -13.95
C LEU A 143 -3.54 3.69 -14.73
N PHE A 144 -2.51 4.54 -14.72
CA PHE A 144 -2.49 5.78 -15.49
C PHE A 144 -2.59 5.50 -16.99
N ALA A 145 -1.80 4.56 -17.50
CA ALA A 145 -1.88 4.18 -18.92
C ALA A 145 -3.27 3.65 -19.30
N ALA A 146 -3.86 2.79 -18.45
CA ALA A 146 -5.22 2.30 -18.67
C ALA A 146 -6.26 3.43 -18.72
N GLY A 147 -6.16 4.41 -17.83
CA GLY A 147 -7.02 5.58 -17.83
C GLY A 147 -6.80 6.50 -19.03
N TRP A 148 -5.54 6.66 -19.47
CA TRP A 148 -5.21 7.43 -20.67
C TRP A 148 -5.90 6.86 -21.91
N PHE A 149 -6.00 5.54 -22.01
CA PHE A 149 -6.71 4.84 -23.10
C PHE A 149 -8.21 4.66 -22.83
N ASN A 150 -8.78 5.30 -21.81
CA ASN A 150 -10.20 5.20 -21.42
C ASN A 150 -10.68 3.75 -21.20
N LEU A 151 -9.87 2.92 -20.55
CA LEU A 151 -10.23 1.53 -20.26
C LEU A 151 -11.10 1.37 -18.99
N TYR A 152 -11.25 2.44 -18.21
CA TYR A 152 -12.14 2.49 -17.04
C TYR A 152 -12.82 3.83 -16.86
#